data_43dd0e243603d5fe451975a751d1302a
#
_entry.id   43dd0e243603d5fe451975a751d1302a
#
_cell.length_a   1.000
_cell.length_b   1.000
_cell.length_c   1.000
_cell.angle_alpha   90.00
_cell.angle_beta   90.00
_cell.angle_gamma   90.00
#
_symmetry.space_group_name_H-M   'P 1'
#
loop_
_entity.id
_entity.type
_entity.pdbx_description
1 polymer ?
#
loop_
_entity_poly.entity_id
_entity_poly.type
_entity_poly.pdbx_seq_one_letter_code
_entity_poly.pdbx_strand_id
1 'polypeptide(L)'
;SILCLVLVCCVPVIHADAASKAKTTTKKVTAVNKKYGKIKVESYYKKVVLKGNSKAVKKINKAIQKDCKTFLKGSDSLVSYAKMDKKTKKYADTYVNTAVSKVSYNNKGIISIVVSTEWYAGGVGNEDTYGMTFDLKTGKKITLDKVCADKTSKVASTLKKKILKEAANLDVRNVTKNKVKDMSFYLKPGKKAVVCFGPYELGWGGWVRTYTIKSKYQ
;
A
#
# COMPACT_ATOMS: atom_id res chain seq x y z
N SER A 1 6.54 -33.32 -63.15
CA SER A 1 5.88 -32.19 -62.48
C SER A 1 5.77 -32.48 -61.00
N ILE A 2 6.59 -31.82 -60.18
CA ILE A 2 6.55 -31.91 -58.72
C ILE A 2 5.75 -30.69 -58.24
N LEU A 3 4.59 -30.93 -57.65
CA LEU A 3 3.71 -29.93 -57.08
C LEU A 3 4.16 -29.68 -55.62
N CYS A 4 4.87 -28.59 -55.37
CA CYS A 4 5.23 -28.18 -54.01
C CYS A 4 4.04 -27.49 -53.34
N LEU A 5 3.42 -28.19 -52.40
CA LEU A 5 2.35 -27.65 -51.53
C LEU A 5 2.99 -26.84 -50.43
N VAL A 6 2.93 -25.51 -50.54
CA VAL A 6 3.37 -24.63 -49.44
C VAL A 6 2.24 -24.53 -48.43
N LEU A 7 2.41 -25.20 -47.29
CA LEU A 7 1.53 -25.05 -46.13
C LEU A 7 1.87 -23.73 -45.42
N VAL A 8 1.06 -22.70 -45.65
CA VAL A 8 1.14 -21.47 -44.87
C VAL A 8 0.48 -21.75 -43.52
N CYS A 9 1.31 -22.03 -42.51
CA CYS A 9 0.87 -22.04 -41.10
C CYS A 9 0.53 -20.60 -40.66
N CYS A 10 -0.76 -20.26 -40.73
CA CYS A 10 -1.27 -19.07 -40.02
C CYS A 10 -1.16 -19.31 -38.51
N VAL A 11 -0.05 -18.86 -37.91
CA VAL A 11 0.04 -18.76 -36.46
C VAL A 11 -0.89 -17.59 -36.06
N PRO A 12 -1.94 -17.82 -35.24
CA PRO A 12 -2.75 -16.72 -34.77
C PRO A 12 -1.85 -15.81 -33.91
N VAL A 13 -1.62 -14.59 -34.39
CA VAL A 13 -1.02 -13.53 -33.58
C VAL A 13 -2.03 -13.23 -32.49
N ILE A 14 -1.84 -13.84 -31.32
CA ILE A 14 -2.57 -13.47 -30.13
C ILE A 14 -2.14 -12.04 -29.81
N HIS A 15 -2.94 -11.08 -30.25
CA HIS A 15 -2.83 -9.71 -29.78
C HIS A 15 -2.96 -9.79 -28.27
N ALA A 16 -1.86 -9.53 -27.58
CA ALA A 16 -1.87 -9.35 -26.12
C ALA A 16 -2.80 -8.17 -25.86
N ASP A 17 -4.03 -8.46 -25.48
CA ASP A 17 -4.99 -7.46 -25.00
C ASP A 17 -4.26 -6.50 -24.06
N ALA A 18 -4.35 -5.21 -24.36
CA ALA A 18 -3.89 -4.16 -23.46
C ALA A 18 -4.47 -4.47 -22.10
N ALA A 19 -3.61 -4.83 -21.15
CA ALA A 19 -3.98 -5.45 -19.88
C ALA A 19 -5.11 -4.64 -19.22
N SER A 20 -6.29 -5.23 -19.24
CA SER A 20 -7.53 -4.63 -18.79
C SER A 20 -7.41 -4.22 -17.32
N LYS A 21 -8.01 -3.07 -16.99
CA LYS A 21 -8.15 -2.63 -15.59
C LYS A 21 -8.80 -3.73 -14.76
N ALA A 22 -8.26 -4.01 -13.57
CA ALA A 22 -8.86 -4.97 -12.66
C ALA A 22 -10.21 -4.45 -12.15
N LYS A 23 -11.24 -5.30 -12.15
CA LYS A 23 -12.50 -5.02 -11.44
C LYS A 23 -12.26 -5.23 -9.95
N THR A 24 -12.66 -4.26 -9.12
CA THR A 24 -12.44 -4.31 -7.67
C THR A 24 -13.72 -4.04 -6.90
N THR A 25 -13.75 -4.48 -5.65
CA THR A 25 -14.74 -4.13 -4.64
C THR A 25 -14.03 -3.90 -3.31
N THR A 26 -14.75 -3.49 -2.29
CA THR A 26 -14.21 -3.35 -0.93
C THR A 26 -14.92 -4.28 0.03
N LYS A 27 -14.18 -4.80 1.02
CA LYS A 27 -14.72 -5.62 2.11
C LYS A 27 -14.19 -5.12 3.45
N LYS A 28 -15.08 -4.85 4.41
CA LYS A 28 -14.71 -4.55 5.80
C LYS A 28 -14.49 -5.87 6.54
N VAL A 29 -13.37 -5.99 7.24
CA VAL A 29 -13.03 -7.08 8.15
C VAL A 29 -12.89 -6.46 9.53
N THR A 30 -13.80 -6.76 10.44
CA THR A 30 -13.80 -6.26 11.82
C THR A 30 -13.16 -7.29 12.73
N ALA A 31 -12.16 -6.87 13.51
CA ALA A 31 -11.57 -7.68 14.57
C ALA A 31 -12.23 -7.41 15.92
N VAL A 32 -12.46 -6.13 16.23
CA VAL A 32 -13.10 -5.72 17.49
C VAL A 32 -14.09 -4.59 17.23
N ASN A 33 -15.26 -4.66 17.87
CA ASN A 33 -16.21 -3.56 18.02
C ASN A 33 -16.95 -3.79 19.34
N LYS A 34 -16.38 -3.31 20.45
CA LYS A 34 -16.85 -3.63 21.80
C LYS A 34 -16.59 -2.46 22.77
N LYS A 35 -17.45 -2.33 23.79
CA LYS A 35 -17.28 -1.38 24.90
C LYS A 35 -16.59 -2.02 26.09
N TYR A 36 -15.71 -1.26 26.76
CA TYR A 36 -15.05 -1.56 28.02
C TYR A 36 -15.25 -0.35 28.96
N GLY A 37 -16.27 -0.41 29.83
CA GLY A 37 -16.69 0.76 30.58
C GLY A 37 -17.14 1.90 29.65
N LYS A 38 -16.52 3.06 29.78
CA LYS A 38 -16.77 4.24 28.93
C LYS A 38 -15.96 4.26 27.61
N ILE A 39 -15.08 3.27 27.41
CA ILE A 39 -14.21 3.19 26.25
C ILE A 39 -14.86 2.29 25.19
N LYS A 40 -15.06 2.82 23.97
CA LYS A 40 -15.40 2.03 22.79
C LYS A 40 -14.11 1.60 22.10
N VAL A 41 -13.97 0.33 21.75
CA VAL A 41 -12.84 -0.19 20.99
C VAL A 41 -13.32 -0.56 19.59
N GLU A 42 -12.71 0.04 18.58
CA GLU A 42 -12.96 -0.26 17.18
C GLU A 42 -11.68 -0.71 16.49
N SER A 43 -11.69 -1.91 15.94
CA SER A 43 -10.59 -2.39 15.09
C SER A 43 -11.14 -3.06 13.85
N TYR A 44 -10.77 -2.53 12.69
CA TYR A 44 -11.18 -3.06 11.40
C TYR A 44 -10.19 -2.72 10.28
N TYR A 45 -10.26 -3.50 9.22
CA TYR A 45 -9.60 -3.24 7.95
C TYR A 45 -10.62 -3.22 6.82
N LYS A 46 -10.79 -2.09 6.13
CA LYS A 46 -11.57 -1.97 4.91
C LYS A 46 -10.65 -2.22 3.71
N LYS A 47 -10.62 -3.46 3.19
CA LYS A 47 -9.69 -3.89 2.16
C LYS A 47 -10.29 -3.87 0.75
N VAL A 48 -9.44 -3.57 -0.24
CA VAL A 48 -9.71 -3.80 -1.66
C VAL A 48 -9.69 -5.31 -1.92
N VAL A 49 -10.60 -5.77 -2.79
CA VAL A 49 -10.66 -7.15 -3.27
C VAL A 49 -10.78 -7.11 -4.80
N LEU A 50 -9.88 -7.77 -5.51
CA LEU A 50 -9.94 -7.91 -6.94
C LEU A 50 -10.95 -9.02 -7.31
N LYS A 51 -11.80 -8.75 -8.30
CA LYS A 51 -12.74 -9.74 -8.87
C LYS A 51 -12.05 -10.58 -9.94
N GLY A 52 -12.40 -11.86 -10.03
CA GLY A 52 -11.88 -12.82 -11.02
C GLY A 52 -11.18 -14.02 -10.39
N ASN A 53 -10.91 -15.04 -11.21
CA ASN A 53 -10.41 -16.35 -10.77
C ASN A 53 -8.99 -16.68 -11.21
N SER A 54 -8.30 -15.76 -11.92
CA SER A 54 -6.94 -16.00 -12.41
C SER A 54 -5.96 -16.25 -11.26
N LYS A 55 -4.89 -16.99 -11.53
CA LYS A 55 -3.80 -17.21 -10.55
C LYS A 55 -3.23 -15.89 -10.03
N ALA A 56 -3.11 -14.87 -10.90
CA ALA A 56 -2.62 -13.54 -10.53
C ALA A 56 -3.56 -12.85 -9.54
N VAL A 57 -4.88 -12.81 -9.83
CA VAL A 57 -5.89 -12.23 -8.94
C VAL A 57 -5.90 -12.92 -7.58
N LYS A 58 -5.87 -14.26 -7.55
CA LYS A 58 -5.80 -15.03 -6.28
C LYS A 58 -4.54 -14.67 -5.47
N LYS A 59 -3.38 -14.52 -6.15
CA LYS A 59 -2.12 -14.16 -5.51
C LYS A 59 -2.15 -12.74 -4.92
N ILE A 60 -2.70 -11.77 -5.65
CA ILE A 60 -2.86 -10.38 -5.18
C ILE A 60 -3.81 -10.35 -3.97
N ASN A 61 -4.98 -10.97 -4.06
CA ASN A 61 -5.94 -11.04 -2.96
C ASN A 61 -5.35 -11.73 -1.72
N LYS A 62 -4.50 -12.77 -1.89
CA LYS A 62 -3.78 -13.42 -0.78
C LYS A 62 -2.80 -12.46 -0.12
N ALA A 63 -2.08 -11.63 -0.89
CA ALA A 63 -1.17 -10.62 -0.36
C ALA A 63 -1.92 -9.55 0.44
N ILE A 64 -3.03 -9.01 -0.09
CA ILE A 64 -3.89 -8.05 0.61
C ILE A 64 -4.50 -8.67 1.88
N GLN A 65 -4.90 -9.94 1.83
CA GLN A 65 -5.42 -10.65 2.99
C GLN A 65 -4.37 -10.86 4.08
N LYS A 66 -3.11 -11.16 3.67
CA LYS A 66 -1.98 -11.27 4.61
C LYS A 66 -1.73 -9.94 5.31
N ASP A 67 -1.69 -8.85 4.57
CA ASP A 67 -1.55 -7.49 5.09
C ASP A 67 -2.66 -7.16 6.10
N CYS A 68 -3.92 -7.37 5.72
CA CYS A 68 -5.09 -7.21 6.60
C CYS A 68 -4.96 -8.02 7.91
N LYS A 69 -4.56 -9.30 7.82
CA LYS A 69 -4.37 -10.14 9.01
C LYS A 69 -3.25 -9.64 9.91
N THR A 70 -2.13 -9.19 9.31
CA THR A 70 -0.99 -8.65 10.06
C THR A 70 -1.39 -7.37 10.80
N PHE A 71 -2.07 -6.46 10.13
CA PHE A 71 -2.55 -5.22 10.74
C PHE A 71 -3.50 -5.48 11.91
N LEU A 72 -4.47 -6.37 11.73
CA LEU A 72 -5.49 -6.65 12.76
C LEU A 72 -4.95 -7.35 14.01
N LYS A 73 -3.72 -7.88 14.01
CA LYS A 73 -3.06 -8.37 15.23
C LYS A 73 -2.83 -7.27 16.28
N GLY A 74 -2.72 -6.01 15.84
CA GLY A 74 -2.66 -4.87 16.76
C GLY A 74 -3.91 -4.65 17.63
N SER A 75 -5.02 -5.34 17.32
CA SER A 75 -6.26 -5.26 18.10
C SER A 75 -6.12 -5.78 19.52
N ASP A 76 -5.25 -6.75 19.75
CA ASP A 76 -5.10 -7.37 21.09
C ASP A 76 -4.49 -6.39 22.09
N SER A 77 -3.50 -5.60 21.67
CA SER A 77 -2.92 -4.55 22.52
C SER A 77 -3.94 -3.44 22.79
N LEU A 78 -4.72 -3.05 21.78
CA LEU A 78 -5.77 -2.04 21.94
C LEU A 78 -6.83 -2.46 22.98
N VAL A 79 -7.27 -3.72 22.92
CA VAL A 79 -8.18 -4.30 23.91
C VAL A 79 -7.55 -4.31 25.31
N SER A 80 -6.26 -4.63 25.41
CA SER A 80 -5.53 -4.62 26.68
C SER A 80 -5.49 -3.24 27.31
N TYR A 81 -5.17 -2.18 26.53
CA TYR A 81 -5.22 -0.79 26.98
C TYR A 81 -6.63 -0.42 27.47
N ALA A 82 -7.66 -0.72 26.71
CA ALA A 82 -9.03 -0.42 27.11
C ALA A 82 -9.47 -1.12 28.40
N LYS A 83 -9.00 -2.37 28.64
CA LYS A 83 -9.24 -3.09 29.90
C LYS A 83 -8.50 -2.47 31.09
N MET A 84 -7.30 -1.97 30.89
CA MET A 84 -6.54 -1.26 31.93
C MET A 84 -7.23 0.05 32.31
N ASP A 85 -7.62 0.83 31.30
CA ASP A 85 -8.17 2.17 31.51
C ASP A 85 -9.64 2.23 31.90
N LYS A 86 -10.39 1.14 31.75
CA LYS A 86 -11.86 1.12 31.94
C LYS A 86 -12.34 1.62 33.31
N LYS A 87 -11.51 1.48 34.36
CA LYS A 87 -11.83 1.91 35.74
C LYS A 87 -11.46 3.37 35.99
N THR A 88 -10.43 3.88 35.34
CA THR A 88 -9.85 5.21 35.55
C THR A 88 -10.41 6.26 34.60
N LYS A 89 -10.92 5.84 33.43
CA LYS A 89 -11.45 6.76 32.42
C LYS A 89 -12.72 7.47 32.87
N LYS A 90 -12.61 8.77 33.10
CA LYS A 90 -13.74 9.61 33.58
C LYS A 90 -14.76 9.91 32.48
N TYR A 91 -14.31 10.08 31.22
CA TYR A 91 -15.13 10.44 30.06
C TYR A 91 -15.22 9.34 29.03
N ALA A 92 -16.21 9.39 28.17
CA ALA A 92 -16.32 8.50 27.02
C ALA A 92 -15.13 8.73 26.08
N ASP A 93 -14.59 7.63 25.52
CA ASP A 93 -13.47 7.66 24.59
C ASP A 93 -13.62 6.54 23.57
N THR A 94 -12.93 6.67 22.43
CA THR A 94 -12.89 5.62 21.40
C THR A 94 -11.45 5.29 21.08
N TYR A 95 -11.06 4.04 21.36
CA TYR A 95 -9.75 3.50 20.97
C TYR A 95 -9.88 2.85 19.61
N VAL A 96 -8.99 3.19 18.70
CA VAL A 96 -9.08 2.74 17.31
C VAL A 96 -7.80 2.05 16.82
N ASN A 97 -7.98 1.03 15.99
CA ASN A 97 -6.94 0.43 15.15
C ASN A 97 -7.60 0.16 13.79
N THR A 98 -7.55 1.15 12.90
CA THR A 98 -8.32 1.11 11.66
C THR A 98 -7.42 1.25 10.43
N ALA A 99 -7.75 0.52 9.39
CA ALA A 99 -7.08 0.62 8.10
C ALA A 99 -8.12 0.72 6.97
N VAL A 100 -7.84 1.60 6.01
CA VAL A 100 -8.66 1.76 4.81
C VAL A 100 -7.76 1.68 3.58
N SER A 101 -8.00 0.69 2.73
CA SER A 101 -7.31 0.59 1.45
C SER A 101 -8.18 1.11 0.30
N LYS A 102 -7.55 1.82 -0.64
CA LYS A 102 -8.17 2.37 -1.86
C LYS A 102 -7.30 2.09 -3.07
N VAL A 103 -7.91 1.84 -4.22
CA VAL A 103 -7.18 1.77 -5.50
C VAL A 103 -6.74 3.18 -5.86
N SER A 104 -5.43 3.39 -5.96
CA SER A 104 -4.83 4.67 -6.34
C SER A 104 -4.42 4.72 -7.81
N TYR A 105 -4.18 3.55 -8.44
CA TYR A 105 -3.87 3.40 -9.85
C TYR A 105 -4.32 2.02 -10.34
N ASN A 106 -4.92 1.96 -11.53
CA ASN A 106 -5.37 0.69 -12.12
C ASN A 106 -5.38 0.84 -13.65
N ASN A 107 -4.22 0.71 -14.26
CA ASN A 107 -4.04 0.85 -15.70
C ASN A 107 -2.78 0.11 -16.17
N LYS A 108 -2.65 -0.12 -17.47
CA LYS A 108 -1.46 -0.72 -18.13
C LYS A 108 -0.96 -1.99 -17.44
N GLY A 109 -1.89 -2.86 -17.02
CA GLY A 109 -1.56 -4.13 -16.36
C GLY A 109 -1.03 -4.00 -14.93
N ILE A 110 -1.14 -2.82 -14.33
CA ILE A 110 -0.69 -2.54 -12.96
C ILE A 110 -1.88 -2.11 -12.11
N ILE A 111 -1.95 -2.63 -10.89
CA ILE A 111 -2.81 -2.08 -9.85
C ILE A 111 -1.96 -1.61 -8.68
N SER A 112 -2.23 -0.40 -8.21
CA SER A 112 -1.62 0.15 -7.00
C SER A 112 -2.71 0.52 -6.00
N ILE A 113 -2.48 0.16 -4.77
CA ILE A 113 -3.40 0.31 -3.64
C ILE A 113 -2.67 1.13 -2.58
N VAL A 114 -3.29 2.21 -2.13
CA VAL A 114 -2.86 2.96 -0.96
C VAL A 114 -3.65 2.49 0.25
N VAL A 115 -2.97 2.32 1.37
CA VAL A 115 -3.54 1.97 2.67
C VAL A 115 -3.23 3.12 3.62
N SER A 116 -4.27 3.67 4.25
CA SER A 116 -4.15 4.63 5.34
C SER A 116 -4.59 3.95 6.62
N THR A 117 -3.81 4.11 7.68
CA THR A 117 -4.07 3.50 8.99
C THR A 117 -4.13 4.57 10.06
N GLU A 118 -4.89 4.28 11.10
CA GLU A 118 -5.00 5.08 12.30
C GLU A 118 -4.95 4.15 13.52
N TRP A 119 -4.15 4.51 14.49
CA TRP A 119 -4.10 3.87 15.79
C TRP A 119 -4.18 4.93 16.88
N TYR A 120 -5.08 4.74 17.85
CA TYR A 120 -5.23 5.65 18.99
C TYR A 120 -5.66 4.88 20.23
N ALA A 121 -5.02 5.16 21.35
CA ALA A 121 -5.39 4.64 22.66
C ALA A 121 -5.13 5.68 23.77
N GLY A 122 -6.19 6.33 24.23
CA GLY A 122 -6.16 7.13 25.46
C GLY A 122 -5.25 8.36 25.48
N GLY A 123 -5.09 9.07 24.35
CA GLY A 123 -4.26 10.27 24.24
C GLY A 123 -2.95 10.05 23.48
N VAL A 124 -2.62 8.80 23.14
CA VAL A 124 -1.49 8.46 22.29
C VAL A 124 -2.02 7.87 20.99
N GLY A 125 -1.52 8.36 19.87
CA GLY A 125 -1.94 7.86 18.56
C GLY A 125 -0.90 8.12 17.48
N ASN A 126 -1.07 7.43 16.37
CA ASN A 126 -0.34 7.67 15.14
C ASN A 126 -1.19 7.33 13.91
N GLU A 127 -0.77 7.86 12.79
CA GLU A 127 -1.28 7.54 11.48
C GLU A 127 -0.14 7.02 10.62
N ASP A 128 -0.44 6.11 9.69
CA ASP A 128 0.51 5.68 8.69
C ASP A 128 -0.15 5.57 7.31
N THR A 129 0.66 5.69 6.26
CA THR A 129 0.24 5.50 4.88
C THR A 129 1.30 4.73 4.12
N TYR A 130 0.90 3.64 3.49
CA TYR A 130 1.78 2.82 2.69
C TYR A 130 1.10 2.34 1.41
N GLY A 131 1.88 1.75 0.51
CA GLY A 131 1.38 1.28 -0.77
C GLY A 131 1.67 -0.19 -1.06
N MET A 132 0.77 -0.79 -1.83
CA MET A 132 0.94 -2.11 -2.41
C MET A 132 0.70 -2.02 -3.92
N THR A 133 1.73 -2.29 -4.71
CA THR A 133 1.64 -2.24 -6.18
C THR A 133 1.90 -3.62 -6.77
N PHE A 134 1.06 -4.05 -7.70
CA PHE A 134 1.11 -5.40 -8.28
C PHE A 134 1.00 -5.37 -9.80
N ASP A 135 1.67 -6.31 -10.43
CA ASP A 135 1.48 -6.68 -11.82
C ASP A 135 0.24 -7.57 -11.97
N LEU A 136 -0.72 -7.17 -12.79
CA LEU A 136 -2.00 -7.87 -12.97
C LEU A 136 -1.87 -9.18 -13.76
N LYS A 137 -0.80 -9.35 -14.56
CA LYS A 137 -0.55 -10.57 -15.33
C LYS A 137 0.02 -11.68 -14.46
N THR A 138 0.95 -11.33 -13.56
CA THR A 138 1.71 -12.30 -12.75
C THR A 138 1.28 -12.36 -11.28
N GLY A 139 0.59 -11.33 -10.80
CA GLY A 139 0.24 -11.16 -9.38
C GLY A 139 1.47 -10.88 -8.49
N LYS A 140 2.64 -10.57 -9.05
CA LYS A 140 3.85 -10.25 -8.29
C LYS A 140 3.78 -8.79 -7.78
N LYS A 141 4.28 -8.57 -6.55
CA LYS A 141 4.49 -7.22 -6.03
C LYS A 141 5.57 -6.53 -6.85
N ILE A 142 5.36 -5.27 -7.17
CA ILE A 142 6.31 -4.42 -7.89
C ILE A 142 6.97 -3.49 -6.89
N THR A 143 8.28 -3.36 -6.97
CA THR A 143 9.11 -2.50 -6.12
C THR A 143 9.30 -1.12 -6.75
N LEU A 144 9.68 -0.11 -5.94
CA LEU A 144 9.78 1.26 -6.39
C LEU A 144 10.79 1.44 -7.53
N ASP A 145 11.94 0.78 -7.47
CA ASP A 145 12.97 0.81 -8.53
C ASP A 145 12.44 0.36 -9.90
N LYS A 146 11.43 -0.52 -9.93
CA LYS A 146 10.80 -1.02 -11.17
C LYS A 146 9.79 -0.04 -11.77
N VAL A 147 9.31 0.92 -11.01
CA VAL A 147 8.30 1.90 -11.49
C VAL A 147 8.88 3.30 -11.72
N CYS A 148 10.02 3.62 -11.14
CA CYS A 148 10.67 4.92 -11.33
C CYS A 148 11.05 5.16 -12.80
N ALA A 149 10.88 6.40 -13.25
CA ALA A 149 11.38 6.86 -14.56
C ALA A 149 12.89 7.09 -14.54
N ASP A 150 13.43 7.51 -13.39
CA ASP A 150 14.85 7.79 -13.20
C ASP A 150 15.61 6.61 -12.58
N LYS A 151 16.94 6.59 -12.70
CA LYS A 151 17.83 5.65 -12.01
C LYS A 151 17.71 5.80 -10.49
N THR A 152 17.90 4.71 -9.73
CA THR A 152 17.74 4.70 -8.26
C THR A 152 18.61 5.72 -7.53
N SER A 153 19.82 6.02 -8.04
CA SER A 153 20.70 7.06 -7.49
C SER A 153 20.05 8.46 -7.58
N LYS A 154 19.45 8.78 -8.76
CA LYS A 154 18.75 10.06 -8.96
C LYS A 154 17.46 10.13 -8.15
N VAL A 155 16.72 9.00 -8.02
CA VAL A 155 15.54 8.91 -7.15
C VAL A 155 15.92 9.22 -5.71
N ALA A 156 16.95 8.57 -5.17
CA ALA A 156 17.41 8.81 -3.81
C ALA A 156 17.85 10.27 -3.59
N SER A 157 18.63 10.84 -4.52
CA SER A 157 19.05 12.25 -4.47
C SER A 157 17.85 13.20 -4.51
N THR A 158 16.87 12.95 -5.38
CA THR A 158 15.65 13.77 -5.49
C THR A 158 14.82 13.71 -4.21
N LEU A 159 14.66 12.52 -3.62
CA LEU A 159 13.96 12.36 -2.33
C LEU A 159 14.67 13.11 -1.21
N LYS A 160 15.99 12.94 -1.06
CA LYS A 160 16.78 13.68 -0.06
C LYS A 160 16.57 15.19 -0.17
N LYS A 161 16.68 15.74 -1.39
CA LYS A 161 16.46 17.18 -1.62
C LYS A 161 15.06 17.64 -1.21
N LYS A 162 14.03 16.86 -1.53
CA LYS A 162 12.64 17.17 -1.15
C LYS A 162 12.42 17.11 0.36
N ILE A 163 12.96 16.09 1.02
CA ILE A 163 12.85 15.88 2.47
C ILE A 163 13.54 17.02 3.21
N LEU A 164 14.78 17.32 2.87
CA LEU A 164 15.57 18.38 3.53
C LEU A 164 15.05 19.80 3.22
N LYS A 165 14.34 19.99 2.09
CA LYS A 165 13.64 21.24 1.80
C LYS A 165 12.42 21.45 2.70
N GLU A 166 11.75 20.37 3.11
CA GLU A 166 10.62 20.44 4.05
C GLU A 166 11.12 20.78 5.47
N ALA A 167 12.15 20.04 5.95
CA ALA A 167 12.79 20.31 7.22
C ALA A 167 14.24 19.80 7.20
N ALA A 168 15.20 20.69 7.50
CA ALA A 168 16.64 20.40 7.42
C ALA A 168 17.13 19.37 8.46
N ASN A 169 16.38 19.16 9.54
CA ASN A 169 16.70 18.23 10.62
C ASN A 169 16.15 16.81 10.42
N LEU A 170 15.51 16.52 9.29
CA LEU A 170 15.02 15.17 9.00
C LEU A 170 16.17 14.22 8.65
N ASP A 171 16.06 12.99 9.14
CA ASP A 171 17.06 11.95 8.91
C ASP A 171 16.91 11.32 7.53
N VAL A 172 17.84 11.61 6.64
CA VAL A 172 17.89 11.07 5.29
C VAL A 172 18.94 9.97 5.09
N ARG A 173 19.60 9.50 6.15
CA ARG A 173 20.67 8.47 6.06
C ARG A 173 20.18 7.20 5.38
N ASN A 174 18.94 6.80 5.63
CA ASN A 174 18.31 5.63 5.04
C ASN A 174 17.76 5.85 3.62
N VAL A 175 17.76 7.07 3.09
CA VAL A 175 17.32 7.36 1.72
C VAL A 175 18.48 7.15 0.74
N THR A 176 18.82 5.90 0.47
CA THR A 176 19.97 5.53 -0.39
C THR A 176 19.51 4.79 -1.65
N LYS A 177 20.37 4.77 -2.69
CA LYS A 177 20.10 4.05 -3.95
C LYS A 177 19.76 2.56 -3.73
N ASN A 178 20.40 1.92 -2.77
CA ASN A 178 20.23 0.50 -2.48
C ASN A 178 18.90 0.21 -1.77
N LYS A 179 18.35 1.17 -1.04
CA LYS A 179 17.08 1.06 -0.31
C LYS A 179 15.86 1.52 -1.11
N VAL A 180 16.03 2.13 -2.28
CA VAL A 180 14.89 2.57 -3.12
C VAL A 180 13.91 1.44 -3.41
N LYS A 181 14.39 0.22 -3.66
CA LYS A 181 13.54 -0.97 -3.91
C LYS A 181 12.61 -1.33 -2.73
N ASP A 182 13.04 -1.02 -1.51
CA ASP A 182 12.35 -1.39 -0.26
C ASP A 182 11.42 -0.29 0.26
N MET A 183 11.47 0.92 -0.33
CA MET A 183 10.64 2.04 0.07
C MET A 183 9.16 1.77 -0.23
N SER A 184 8.30 2.13 0.69
CA SER A 184 6.85 2.09 0.51
C SER A 184 6.40 3.15 -0.51
N PHE A 185 5.50 2.78 -1.41
CA PHE A 185 4.97 3.71 -2.40
C PHE A 185 3.64 3.25 -2.98
N TYR A 186 2.93 4.20 -3.57
CA TYR A 186 1.79 3.92 -4.43
C TYR A 186 1.83 4.79 -5.70
N LEU A 187 1.18 4.32 -6.76
CA LEU A 187 1.09 5.06 -8.02
C LEU A 187 -0.15 5.96 -8.03
N LYS A 188 -0.03 7.09 -8.71
CA LYS A 188 -1.14 7.98 -9.10
C LYS A 188 -1.13 8.21 -10.59
N PRO A 189 -2.27 8.57 -11.21
CA PRO A 189 -2.31 9.04 -12.60
C PRO A 189 -1.32 10.19 -12.87
N GLY A 190 -0.93 10.37 -14.12
CA GLY A 190 -0.04 11.45 -14.51
C GLY A 190 1.44 11.17 -14.26
N LYS A 191 1.87 9.92 -14.41
CA LYS A 191 3.29 9.48 -14.24
C LYS A 191 3.86 9.78 -12.85
N LYS A 192 3.07 9.58 -11.80
CA LYS A 192 3.44 9.89 -10.42
C LYS A 192 3.57 8.63 -9.58
N ALA A 193 4.69 8.49 -8.85
CA ALA A 193 4.83 7.58 -7.74
C ALA A 193 4.96 8.40 -6.45
N VAL A 194 4.15 8.10 -5.46
CA VAL A 194 4.17 8.73 -4.15
C VAL A 194 4.88 7.80 -3.19
N VAL A 195 6.05 8.21 -2.73
CA VAL A 195 6.86 7.48 -1.74
C VAL A 195 6.39 7.87 -0.36
N CYS A 196 6.13 6.88 0.49
CA CYS A 196 5.63 7.05 1.84
C CYS A 196 6.74 6.75 2.84
N PHE A 197 6.84 7.59 3.84
CA PHE A 197 7.66 7.41 5.02
C PHE A 197 6.72 7.43 6.23
N GLY A 198 6.68 6.32 6.95
CA GLY A 198 5.86 6.18 8.14
C GLY A 198 6.35 7.00 9.32
N PRO A 199 5.63 6.96 10.44
CA PRO A 199 6.05 7.61 11.67
C PRO A 199 7.48 7.24 12.05
N TYR A 200 8.30 8.24 12.40
CA TYR A 200 9.70 8.12 12.83
C TYR A 200 10.71 7.62 11.77
N GLU A 201 10.31 7.25 10.56
CA GLU A 201 11.25 6.77 9.53
C GLU A 201 12.26 7.84 9.06
N LEU A 202 11.89 9.11 9.15
CA LEU A 202 12.78 10.25 8.87
C LEU A 202 13.23 10.98 10.16
N GLY A 203 13.33 10.26 11.28
CA GLY A 203 13.74 10.81 12.57
C GLY A 203 12.56 11.39 13.36
N TRP A 204 12.59 12.66 13.68
CA TRP A 204 11.63 13.30 14.58
C TRP A 204 10.20 13.36 14.01
N GLY A 205 9.21 12.99 14.83
CA GLY A 205 7.79 13.20 14.61
C GLY A 205 7.03 11.95 14.17
N GLY A 206 5.88 11.72 14.81
CA GLY A 206 4.95 10.62 14.53
C GLY A 206 4.09 10.83 13.27
N TRP A 207 4.49 11.68 12.33
CA TRP A 207 3.72 12.04 11.15
C TRP A 207 4.17 11.28 9.92
N VAL A 208 3.22 10.85 9.12
CA VAL A 208 3.48 10.32 7.78
C VAL A 208 3.97 11.43 6.86
N ARG A 209 5.02 11.16 6.09
CA ARG A 209 5.49 12.06 5.04
C ARG A 209 5.44 11.38 3.69
N THR A 210 5.01 12.11 2.68
CA THR A 210 4.90 11.59 1.32
C THR A 210 5.57 12.51 0.32
N TYR A 211 6.35 11.92 -0.59
CA TYR A 211 7.07 12.66 -1.62
C TYR A 211 6.80 12.07 -3.00
N THR A 212 6.35 12.93 -3.92
CA THR A 212 6.07 12.51 -5.30
C THR A 212 7.33 12.55 -6.14
N ILE A 213 7.58 11.47 -6.88
CA ILE A 213 8.62 11.33 -7.89
C ILE A 213 8.02 10.92 -9.23
N LYS A 214 8.81 11.00 -10.32
CA LYS A 214 8.37 10.58 -11.65
C LYS A 214 8.29 9.06 -11.75
N SER A 215 7.16 8.55 -12.26
CA SER A 215 6.95 7.15 -12.62
C SER A 215 6.95 7.01 -14.14
N LYS A 216 7.35 5.84 -14.65
CA LYS A 216 7.21 5.48 -16.08
C LYS A 216 5.77 5.08 -16.46
N TYR A 217 4.90 4.84 -15.50
CA TYR A 217 3.49 4.50 -15.75
C TYR A 217 2.61 5.75 -15.79
N GLN A 218 1.80 5.81 -16.87
CA GLN A 218 0.92 6.94 -17.15
C GLN A 218 -0.50 6.65 -16.65
#